data_0fe5e4c39ac0553f743f89703c9222ee
#
_entry.id   0fe5e4c39ac0553f743f89703c9222ee
#
_cell.length_a   1.000
_cell.length_b   1.000
_cell.length_c   1.000
_cell.angle_alpha   90.00
_cell.angle_beta   90.00
_cell.angle_gamma   90.00
#
_symmetry.space_group_name_H-M   'P 1'
#
loop_
_entity.id
_entity.type
_entity.pdbx_description
1 polymer ?
#
loop_
_entity_poly.entity_id
_entity_poly.type
_entity_poly.pdbx_seq_one_letter_code
_entity_poly.pdbx_strand_id
1 'polypeptide(L)'
;MIRLLAFIFALIFLSSCMLQYAAGLSQIQQEKYEQATYNFSVALTKDPQNPEIYFARSFSRGSMEQYSGAISDLTKAIRLDSTNADYFFYRGYYKSKLGNDKGAIRDFSKSIIRYPYYSETYYNRGINLLHLGLIEDACLDFKTAIELGDTLSLKYKASLCR
;
A
#
# COMPACT_ATOMS: atom_id res chain seq x y z
N MET A 1 25.65 -15.22 -33.16
CA MET A 1 24.25 -14.96 -33.57
C MET A 1 23.25 -15.27 -32.45
N ILE A 2 23.21 -16.46 -31.88
CA ILE A 2 22.21 -16.86 -30.86
C ILE A 2 22.22 -15.95 -29.60
N ARG A 3 23.39 -15.57 -29.08
CA ARG A 3 23.51 -14.68 -27.91
C ARG A 3 23.03 -13.25 -28.20
N LEU A 4 23.21 -12.74 -29.40
CA LEU A 4 22.74 -11.42 -29.82
C LEU A 4 21.21 -11.39 -29.98
N LEU A 5 20.63 -12.44 -30.54
CA LEU A 5 19.19 -12.60 -30.67
C LEU A 5 18.53 -12.72 -29.28
N ALA A 6 19.11 -13.49 -28.36
CA ALA A 6 18.61 -13.58 -26.95
C ALA A 6 18.66 -12.23 -26.24
N PHE A 7 19.71 -11.42 -26.46
CA PHE A 7 19.84 -10.09 -25.89
C PHE A 7 18.79 -9.11 -26.47
N ILE A 8 18.55 -9.15 -27.77
CA ILE A 8 17.51 -8.35 -28.42
C ILE A 8 16.12 -8.75 -27.94
N PHE A 9 15.83 -10.05 -27.81
CA PHE A 9 14.56 -10.55 -27.25
C PHE A 9 14.36 -10.09 -25.81
N ALA A 10 15.38 -10.13 -24.96
CA ALA A 10 15.32 -9.64 -23.58
C ALA A 10 15.03 -8.13 -23.50
N LEU A 11 15.67 -7.33 -24.39
CA LEU A 11 15.42 -5.88 -24.45
C LEU A 11 13.99 -5.56 -24.92
N ILE A 12 13.47 -6.28 -25.91
CA ILE A 12 12.07 -6.11 -26.38
C ILE A 12 11.09 -6.51 -25.28
N PHE A 13 11.37 -7.57 -24.53
CA PHE A 13 10.51 -8.05 -23.45
C PHE A 13 10.47 -7.07 -22.27
N LEU A 14 11.63 -6.52 -21.86
CA LEU A 14 11.74 -5.48 -20.85
C LEU A 14 11.05 -4.18 -21.28
N SER A 15 11.22 -3.74 -22.52
CA SER A 15 10.56 -2.55 -23.04
C SER A 15 9.03 -2.69 -23.04
N SER A 16 8.53 -3.88 -23.38
CA SER A 16 7.10 -4.19 -23.37
C SER A 16 6.51 -4.24 -21.96
N CYS A 17 7.24 -4.72 -20.94
CA CYS A 17 6.82 -4.68 -19.55
C CYS A 17 6.73 -3.23 -19.05
N MET A 18 7.78 -2.44 -19.29
CA MET A 18 7.84 -1.03 -18.91
C MET A 18 6.71 -0.21 -19.56
N LEU A 19 6.37 -0.49 -20.81
CA LEU A 19 5.27 0.17 -21.51
C LEU A 19 3.92 -0.11 -20.85
N GLN A 20 3.66 -1.36 -20.47
CA GLN A 20 2.41 -1.74 -19.78
C GLN A 20 2.33 -1.14 -18.38
N TYR A 21 3.44 -1.12 -17.64
CA TYR A 21 3.51 -0.48 -16.34
C TYR A 21 3.24 1.03 -16.43
N ALA A 22 3.91 1.72 -17.36
CA ALA A 22 3.70 3.16 -17.59
C ALA A 22 2.25 3.48 -18.02
N ALA A 23 1.67 2.65 -18.89
CA ALA A 23 0.26 2.79 -19.28
C ALA A 23 -0.68 2.65 -18.06
N GLY A 24 -0.43 1.67 -17.19
CA GLY A 24 -1.20 1.49 -15.96
C GLY A 24 -1.10 2.72 -15.04
N LEU A 25 0.08 3.28 -14.84
CA LEU A 25 0.27 4.50 -14.03
C LEU A 25 -0.48 5.70 -14.63
N SER A 26 -0.42 5.88 -15.95
CA SER A 26 -1.18 6.94 -16.63
C SER A 26 -2.69 6.78 -16.44
N GLN A 27 -3.18 5.54 -16.42
CA GLN A 27 -4.60 5.25 -16.21
C GLN A 27 -5.05 5.49 -14.76
N ILE A 28 -4.17 5.28 -13.78
CA ILE A 28 -4.45 5.70 -12.39
C ILE A 28 -4.68 7.21 -12.34
N GLN A 29 -3.82 8.00 -12.99
CA GLN A 29 -3.98 9.47 -13.04
C GLN A 29 -5.29 9.91 -13.70
N GLN A 30 -5.85 9.08 -14.58
CA GLN A 30 -7.15 9.31 -15.24
C GLN A 30 -8.31 8.62 -14.51
N GLU A 31 -8.09 8.08 -13.33
CA GLU A 31 -9.07 7.31 -12.53
C GLU A 31 -9.67 6.09 -13.26
N LYS A 32 -8.97 5.57 -14.27
CA LYS A 32 -9.36 4.39 -15.06
C LYS A 32 -8.82 3.10 -14.41
N TYR A 33 -9.25 2.81 -13.20
CA TYR A 33 -8.66 1.77 -12.35
C TYR A 33 -8.80 0.34 -12.91
N GLU A 34 -9.88 0.03 -13.61
CA GLU A 34 -10.04 -1.28 -14.28
C GLU A 34 -8.97 -1.50 -15.36
N GLN A 35 -8.77 -0.48 -16.21
CA GLN A 35 -7.76 -0.54 -17.26
C GLN A 35 -6.34 -0.58 -16.68
N ALA A 36 -6.08 0.19 -15.63
CA ALA A 36 -4.82 0.13 -14.89
C ALA A 36 -4.56 -1.28 -14.33
N THR A 37 -5.56 -1.89 -13.68
CA THR A 37 -5.47 -3.26 -13.16
C THR A 37 -5.18 -4.28 -14.25
N TYR A 38 -5.81 -4.13 -15.43
CA TYR A 38 -5.52 -4.98 -16.59
C TYR A 38 -4.07 -4.83 -17.04
N ASN A 39 -3.59 -3.61 -17.23
CA ASN A 39 -2.21 -3.36 -17.70
C ASN A 39 -1.16 -3.84 -16.70
N PHE A 40 -1.36 -3.63 -15.39
CA PHE A 40 -0.47 -4.20 -14.38
C PHE A 40 -0.51 -5.74 -14.37
N SER A 41 -1.67 -6.34 -14.64
CA SER A 41 -1.76 -7.79 -14.74
C SER A 41 -0.97 -8.32 -15.94
N VAL A 42 -1.01 -7.63 -17.08
CA VAL A 42 -0.18 -7.95 -18.25
C VAL A 42 1.31 -7.74 -17.94
N ALA A 43 1.69 -6.65 -17.26
CA ALA A 43 3.07 -6.41 -16.85
C ALA A 43 3.59 -7.54 -15.94
N LEU A 44 2.77 -8.03 -15.00
CA LEU A 44 3.14 -9.13 -14.10
C LEU A 44 3.30 -10.49 -14.80
N THR A 45 2.75 -10.70 -15.99
CA THR A 45 3.05 -11.91 -16.77
C THR A 45 4.48 -11.90 -17.30
N LYS A 46 5.08 -10.71 -17.42
CA LYS A 46 6.44 -10.50 -17.95
C LYS A 46 7.46 -10.34 -16.84
N ASP A 47 7.08 -9.67 -15.75
CA ASP A 47 7.95 -9.44 -14.59
C ASP A 47 7.20 -9.79 -13.28
N PRO A 48 7.06 -11.09 -12.97
CA PRO A 48 6.34 -11.57 -11.79
C PRO A 48 7.10 -11.36 -10.47
N GLN A 49 8.34 -10.86 -10.51
CA GLN A 49 9.17 -10.63 -9.33
C GLN A 49 9.31 -9.13 -8.99
N ASN A 50 8.60 -8.26 -9.66
CA ASN A 50 8.64 -6.82 -9.42
C ASN A 50 7.60 -6.41 -8.37
N PRO A 51 8.00 -6.03 -7.15
CA PRO A 51 7.07 -5.65 -6.08
C PRO A 51 6.27 -4.40 -6.40
N GLU A 52 6.85 -3.45 -7.18
CA GLU A 52 6.20 -2.18 -7.52
C GLU A 52 4.96 -2.38 -8.39
N ILE A 53 4.98 -3.38 -9.28
CA ILE A 53 3.81 -3.67 -10.11
C ILE A 53 2.66 -4.23 -9.28
N TYR A 54 2.95 -5.09 -8.30
CA TYR A 54 1.95 -5.56 -7.34
C TYR A 54 1.40 -4.40 -6.50
N PHE A 55 2.26 -3.51 -6.04
CA PHE A 55 1.86 -2.32 -5.29
C PHE A 55 0.93 -1.43 -6.10
N ALA A 56 1.31 -1.08 -7.34
CA ALA A 56 0.50 -0.26 -8.23
C ALA A 56 -0.86 -0.91 -8.54
N ARG A 57 -0.89 -2.25 -8.76
CA ARG A 57 -2.14 -2.97 -8.98
C ARG A 57 -3.00 -3.00 -7.72
N SER A 58 -2.39 -3.11 -6.54
CA SER A 58 -3.12 -3.05 -5.27
C SER A 58 -3.83 -1.72 -5.08
N PHE A 59 -3.17 -0.61 -5.47
CA PHE A 59 -3.78 0.72 -5.41
C PHE A 59 -5.01 0.82 -6.32
N SER A 60 -4.89 0.38 -7.59
CA SER A 60 -6.03 0.36 -8.52
C SER A 60 -7.20 -0.48 -7.99
N ARG A 61 -6.91 -1.67 -7.45
CA ARG A 61 -7.92 -2.52 -6.82
C ARG A 61 -8.55 -1.89 -5.59
N GLY A 62 -7.75 -1.25 -4.75
CA GLY A 62 -8.22 -0.55 -3.56
C GLY A 62 -9.15 0.62 -3.89
N SER A 63 -8.86 1.37 -4.97
CA SER A 63 -9.71 2.45 -5.48
C SER A 63 -11.06 1.95 -6.01
N MET A 64 -11.13 0.69 -6.41
CA MET A 64 -12.38 -0.01 -6.78
C MET A 64 -13.00 -0.80 -5.61
N GLU A 65 -12.56 -0.56 -4.38
CA GLU A 65 -12.99 -1.25 -3.16
C GLU A 65 -12.76 -2.77 -3.17
N GLN A 66 -11.94 -3.28 -4.08
CA GLN A 66 -11.54 -4.68 -4.15
C GLN A 66 -10.46 -5.00 -3.12
N TYR A 67 -10.73 -4.69 -1.84
CA TYR A 67 -9.75 -4.72 -0.75
C TYR A 67 -9.07 -6.07 -0.56
N SER A 68 -9.80 -7.18 -0.70
CA SER A 68 -9.20 -8.53 -0.60
C SER A 68 -8.15 -8.78 -1.69
N GLY A 69 -8.41 -8.34 -2.92
CA GLY A 69 -7.46 -8.41 -4.02
C GLY A 69 -6.24 -7.52 -3.81
N ALA A 70 -6.45 -6.30 -3.31
CA ALA A 70 -5.39 -5.37 -2.96
C ALA A 70 -4.47 -5.92 -1.84
N ILE A 71 -5.04 -6.53 -0.79
CA ILE A 71 -4.30 -7.20 0.29
C ILE A 71 -3.45 -8.37 -0.25
N SER A 72 -3.99 -9.14 -1.19
CA SER A 72 -3.25 -10.24 -1.82
C SER A 72 -2.03 -9.73 -2.58
N ASP A 73 -2.19 -8.69 -3.39
CA ASP A 73 -1.09 -8.06 -4.13
C ASP A 73 -0.02 -7.51 -3.18
N LEU A 74 -0.41 -6.74 -2.16
CA LEU A 74 0.53 -6.21 -1.17
C LEU A 74 1.24 -7.31 -0.37
N THR A 75 0.56 -8.43 -0.13
CA THR A 75 1.21 -9.59 0.50
C THR A 75 2.29 -10.19 -0.40
N LYS A 76 2.09 -10.17 -1.72
CA LYS A 76 3.12 -10.59 -2.67
C LYS A 76 4.25 -9.55 -2.75
N ALA A 77 3.95 -8.25 -2.81
CA ALA A 77 4.95 -7.19 -2.77
C ALA A 77 5.84 -7.29 -1.53
N ILE A 78 5.26 -7.45 -0.33
CA ILE A 78 6.01 -7.61 0.93
C ILE A 78 6.90 -8.87 0.94
N ARG A 79 6.49 -9.95 0.29
CA ARG A 79 7.35 -11.15 0.17
C ARG A 79 8.55 -10.93 -0.74
N LEU A 80 8.42 -10.06 -1.73
CA LEU A 80 9.48 -9.71 -2.68
C LEU A 80 10.41 -8.64 -2.09
N ASP A 81 9.83 -7.63 -1.44
CA ASP A 81 10.55 -6.60 -0.71
C ASP A 81 9.84 -6.30 0.62
N SER A 82 10.46 -6.66 1.72
CA SER A 82 9.94 -6.43 3.06
C SER A 82 10.44 -5.13 3.71
N THR A 83 11.19 -4.31 2.99
CA THR A 83 11.78 -3.07 3.52
C THR A 83 10.89 -1.86 3.32
N ASN A 84 10.05 -1.84 2.29
CA ASN A 84 9.19 -0.73 1.94
C ASN A 84 8.05 -0.56 2.96
N ALA A 85 7.97 0.61 3.61
CA ALA A 85 6.97 0.95 4.63
C ALA A 85 5.55 1.05 4.04
N ASP A 86 5.43 1.55 2.79
CA ASP A 86 4.16 1.80 2.12
C ASP A 86 3.36 0.51 1.90
N TYR A 87 4.04 -0.60 1.59
CA TYR A 87 3.36 -1.89 1.40
C TYR A 87 2.63 -2.34 2.67
N PHE A 88 3.23 -2.12 3.84
CA PHE A 88 2.60 -2.42 5.13
C PHE A 88 1.49 -1.41 5.43
N PHE A 89 1.73 -0.10 5.18
CA PHE A 89 0.72 0.93 5.39
C PHE A 89 -0.55 0.64 4.59
N TYR A 90 -0.45 0.46 3.29
CA TYR A 90 -1.62 0.22 2.44
C TYR A 90 -2.28 -1.12 2.73
N ARG A 91 -1.52 -2.16 3.08
CA ARG A 91 -2.13 -3.43 3.50
C ARG A 91 -2.89 -3.29 4.81
N GLY A 92 -2.37 -2.54 5.77
CA GLY A 92 -3.06 -2.18 7.01
C GLY A 92 -4.34 -1.40 6.73
N TYR A 93 -4.26 -0.40 5.86
CA TYR A 93 -5.38 0.42 5.45
C TYR A 93 -6.52 -0.43 4.85
N TYR A 94 -6.23 -1.31 3.90
CA TYR A 94 -7.25 -2.18 3.31
C TYR A 94 -7.80 -3.22 4.28
N LYS A 95 -6.98 -3.71 5.23
CA LYS A 95 -7.47 -4.56 6.32
C LYS A 95 -8.43 -3.82 7.25
N SER A 96 -8.14 -2.55 7.57
CA SER A 96 -9.03 -1.69 8.33
C SER A 96 -10.37 -1.50 7.61
N LYS A 97 -10.36 -1.28 6.29
CA LYS A 97 -11.59 -1.19 5.48
C LYS A 97 -12.45 -2.46 5.52
N LEU A 98 -11.84 -3.63 5.76
CA LEU A 98 -12.53 -4.91 5.94
C LEU A 98 -12.86 -5.20 7.43
N GLY A 99 -12.67 -4.27 8.35
CA GLY A 99 -12.91 -4.48 9.79
C GLY A 99 -11.90 -5.39 10.49
N ASN A 100 -10.77 -5.70 9.85
CA ASN A 100 -9.70 -6.49 10.46
C ASN A 100 -8.73 -5.58 11.23
N ASP A 101 -9.24 -4.95 12.31
CA ASP A 101 -8.50 -3.97 13.11
C ASP A 101 -7.19 -4.55 13.67
N LYS A 102 -7.21 -5.77 14.22
CA LYS A 102 -5.99 -6.43 14.72
C LYS A 102 -4.94 -6.65 13.63
N GLY A 103 -5.39 -7.00 12.44
CA GLY A 103 -4.51 -7.16 11.27
C GLY A 103 -3.95 -5.84 10.78
N ALA A 104 -4.76 -4.78 10.80
CA ALA A 104 -4.38 -3.43 10.42
C ALA A 104 -3.33 -2.85 11.39
N ILE A 105 -3.56 -2.94 12.70
CA ILE A 105 -2.62 -2.49 13.74
C ILE A 105 -1.24 -3.14 13.58
N ARG A 106 -1.20 -4.47 13.33
CA ARG A 106 0.08 -5.16 13.08
C ARG A 106 0.83 -4.62 11.86
N ASP A 107 0.10 -4.33 10.79
CA ASP A 107 0.72 -3.82 9.56
C ASP A 107 1.15 -2.36 9.73
N PHE A 108 0.34 -1.49 10.33
CA PHE A 108 0.74 -0.12 10.66
C PHE A 108 1.97 -0.08 11.57
N SER A 109 2.05 -0.95 12.58
CA SER A 109 3.22 -1.03 13.45
C SER A 109 4.48 -1.43 12.66
N LYS A 110 4.37 -2.31 11.66
CA LYS A 110 5.49 -2.65 10.77
C LYS A 110 5.87 -1.50 9.84
N SER A 111 4.91 -0.71 9.39
CA SER A 111 5.16 0.52 8.62
C SER A 111 5.92 1.55 9.46
N ILE A 112 5.47 1.81 10.69
CA ILE A 112 6.11 2.74 11.64
C ILE A 112 7.57 2.36 11.93
N ILE A 113 7.85 1.07 12.16
CA ILE A 113 9.22 0.59 12.38
C ILE A 113 10.15 0.94 11.20
N ARG A 114 9.62 0.95 9.98
CA ARG A 114 10.39 1.23 8.75
C ARG A 114 10.50 2.72 8.46
N TYR A 115 9.42 3.44 8.69
CA TYR A 115 9.35 4.89 8.48
C TYR A 115 8.51 5.55 9.58
N PRO A 116 9.14 6.02 10.68
CA PRO A 116 8.45 6.53 11.86
C PRO A 116 7.91 7.97 11.70
N TYR A 117 8.13 8.62 10.58
CA TYR A 117 7.76 10.03 10.38
C TYR A 117 6.46 10.22 9.60
N TYR A 118 5.73 9.17 9.32
CA TYR A 118 4.50 9.22 8.54
C TYR A 118 3.29 9.36 9.48
N SER A 119 2.84 10.60 9.69
CA SER A 119 1.77 10.94 10.64
C SER A 119 0.48 10.14 10.38
N GLU A 120 0.13 9.93 9.11
CA GLU A 120 -1.08 9.19 8.73
C GLU A 120 -1.07 7.74 9.22
N THR A 121 0.10 7.12 9.37
CA THR A 121 0.19 5.74 9.90
C THR A 121 -0.22 5.67 11.37
N TYR A 122 0.21 6.64 12.18
CA TYR A 122 -0.20 6.73 13.58
C TYR A 122 -1.69 7.05 13.69
N TYR A 123 -2.19 8.01 12.89
CA TYR A 123 -3.62 8.32 12.85
C TYR A 123 -4.45 7.07 12.55
N ASN A 124 -4.14 6.34 11.49
CA ASN A 124 -4.88 5.15 11.10
C ASN A 124 -4.75 4.01 12.12
N ARG A 125 -3.57 3.83 12.76
CA ARG A 125 -3.40 2.85 13.83
C ARG A 125 -4.24 3.23 15.05
N GLY A 126 -4.24 4.50 15.44
CA GLY A 126 -5.06 5.04 16.50
C GLY A 126 -6.56 4.79 16.31
N ILE A 127 -7.08 4.98 15.10
CA ILE A 127 -8.47 4.65 14.77
C ILE A 127 -8.78 3.16 15.00
N ASN A 128 -7.90 2.25 14.54
CA ASN A 128 -8.11 0.82 14.72
C ASN A 128 -7.96 0.39 16.21
N LEU A 129 -7.11 1.07 16.97
CA LEU A 129 -7.01 0.88 18.43
C LEU A 129 -8.31 1.31 19.12
N LEU A 130 -8.92 2.43 18.71
CA LEU A 130 -10.22 2.86 19.24
C LEU A 130 -11.32 1.84 18.95
N HIS A 131 -11.36 1.26 17.75
CA HIS A 131 -12.33 0.20 17.42
C HIS A 131 -12.22 -1.00 18.36
N LEU A 132 -11.02 -1.26 18.89
CA LEU A 132 -10.78 -2.33 19.88
C LEU A 132 -10.95 -1.88 21.35
N GLY A 133 -11.32 -0.63 21.60
CA GLY A 133 -11.46 -0.06 22.94
C GLY A 133 -10.13 0.23 23.66
N LEU A 134 -9.00 0.22 22.94
CA LEU A 134 -7.66 0.50 23.46
C LEU A 134 -7.40 2.02 23.43
N ILE A 135 -8.13 2.76 24.29
CA ILE A 135 -8.20 4.22 24.25
C ILE A 135 -6.84 4.86 24.56
N GLU A 136 -6.13 4.36 25.57
CA GLU A 136 -4.83 4.90 25.99
C GLU A 136 -3.79 4.81 24.87
N ASP A 137 -3.68 3.65 24.22
CA ASP A 137 -2.77 3.43 23.08
C ASP A 137 -3.17 4.31 21.89
N ALA A 138 -4.47 4.44 21.61
CA ALA A 138 -4.97 5.31 20.56
C ALA A 138 -4.61 6.77 20.81
N CYS A 139 -4.74 7.25 22.07
CA CYS A 139 -4.37 8.61 22.45
C CYS A 139 -2.87 8.88 22.25
N LEU A 140 -2.02 7.91 22.56
CA LEU A 140 -0.59 8.03 22.30
C LEU A 140 -0.30 8.19 20.80
N ASP A 141 -0.96 7.38 19.97
CA ASP A 141 -0.83 7.46 18.52
C ASP A 141 -1.33 8.81 17.98
N PHE A 142 -2.50 9.30 18.42
CA PHE A 142 -2.99 10.62 18.00
C PHE A 142 -2.08 11.75 18.42
N LYS A 143 -1.48 11.67 19.63
CA LYS A 143 -0.49 12.65 20.06
C LYS A 143 0.72 12.65 19.12
N THR A 144 1.26 11.50 18.82
CA THR A 144 2.40 11.37 17.89
C THR A 144 2.04 11.87 16.49
N ALA A 145 0.85 11.52 15.97
CA ALA A 145 0.39 12.02 14.68
C ALA A 145 0.33 13.56 14.64
N ILE A 146 -0.18 14.20 15.69
CA ILE A 146 -0.24 15.66 15.82
C ILE A 146 1.17 16.27 15.84
N GLU A 147 2.11 15.69 16.59
CA GLU A 147 3.51 16.13 16.64
C GLU A 147 4.19 16.04 15.27
N LEU A 148 3.73 15.11 14.43
CA LEU A 148 4.17 14.94 13.03
C LEU A 148 3.34 15.76 12.02
N GLY A 149 2.43 16.62 12.49
CA GLY A 149 1.68 17.56 11.65
C GLY A 149 0.28 17.10 11.23
N ASP A 150 -0.24 15.97 11.75
CA ASP A 150 -1.61 15.56 11.46
C ASP A 150 -2.63 16.43 12.21
N THR A 151 -3.58 17.01 11.46
CA THR A 151 -4.65 17.84 12.03
C THR A 151 -5.93 17.05 12.34
N LEU A 152 -6.12 15.90 11.71
CA LEU A 152 -7.31 15.07 11.90
C LEU A 152 -7.37 14.46 13.31
N SER A 153 -6.20 14.21 13.91
CA SER A 153 -6.07 13.67 15.26
C SER A 153 -6.48 14.65 16.36
N LEU A 154 -6.52 15.96 16.09
CA LEU A 154 -6.87 16.99 17.09
C LEU A 154 -8.24 16.77 17.72
N LYS A 155 -9.24 16.36 16.92
CA LYS A 155 -10.59 16.07 17.42
C LYS A 155 -10.61 14.92 18.43
N TYR A 156 -9.82 13.89 18.22
CA TYR A 156 -9.74 12.72 19.09
C TYR A 156 -9.01 13.07 20.39
N LYS A 157 -7.89 13.84 20.29
CA LYS A 157 -7.18 14.33 21.47
C LYS A 157 -8.11 15.14 22.37
N ALA A 158 -8.89 16.06 21.80
CA ALA A 158 -9.78 16.92 22.58
C ALA A 158 -10.93 16.15 23.26
N SER A 159 -11.44 15.09 22.64
CA SER A 159 -12.64 14.38 23.10
C SER A 159 -12.34 13.15 23.97
N LEU A 160 -11.21 12.47 23.74
CA LEU A 160 -10.93 11.15 24.32
C LEU A 160 -9.68 11.13 25.22
N CYS A 161 -8.68 11.98 24.92
CA CYS A 161 -7.39 11.93 25.59
C CYS A 161 -7.31 13.01 26.67
N ARG A 162 -7.55 12.61 27.90
CA ARG A 162 -7.44 13.47 29.10
C ARG A 162 -6.08 13.31 29.79
#